data_9f6ba09e54594390a24d53a5fb18472b
#
_entry.id   9f6ba09e54594390a24d53a5fb18472b
#
_cell.length_a   1.000
_cell.length_b   1.000
_cell.length_c   1.000
_cell.angle_alpha   90.00
_cell.angle_beta   90.00
_cell.angle_gamma   90.00
#
_symmetry.space_group_name_H-M   'P 1'
#
loop_
_entity.id
_entity.type
_entity.pdbx_description
1 polymer ?
#
loop_
_entity_poly.entity_id
_entity_poly.type
_entity_poly.pdbx_seq_one_letter_code
_entity_poly.pdbx_strand_id
1 'polypeptide(L)'
;TIPYSRLSNDCELISVRIAKTEDKLESTIKSLGSLKEDEYRAREQLTEIRTILTDAKAKIKSYKIPVLPKNYFVELSEAKEGINEIIAELDKKPIVISDLNTRVDTGRDLVLKLYTLSSELTKTAGLAEMAIVYANRYRSSYKEMDMTLEKAEKEFLSGDYKKSLETTLNALNRIEPGIHKKLISAFES
;
A
#
# COMPACT_ATOMS: atom_id res chain seq x y z
N THR A 1 52.18 -41.24 39.00
CA THR A 1 50.83 -41.84 38.80
C THR A 1 49.79 -40.83 39.16
N ILE A 2 48.96 -40.43 38.19
CA ILE A 2 47.82 -39.50 38.38
C ILE A 2 46.81 -40.24 39.27
N PRO A 3 46.34 -39.67 40.38
CA PRO A 3 45.36 -40.33 41.24
C PRO A 3 44.04 -40.51 40.50
N TYR A 4 43.45 -41.70 40.58
CA TYR A 4 42.19 -42.08 39.90
C TYR A 4 41.02 -41.09 40.15
N SER A 5 40.94 -40.54 41.36
CA SER A 5 39.96 -39.49 41.71
C SER A 5 40.08 -38.22 40.88
N ARG A 6 41.29 -37.85 40.47
CA ARG A 6 41.52 -36.66 39.65
C ARG A 6 41.06 -36.88 38.20
N LEU A 7 41.35 -38.08 37.66
CA LEU A 7 40.86 -38.52 36.34
C LEU A 7 39.31 -38.59 36.30
N SER A 8 38.67 -39.08 37.34
CA SER A 8 37.21 -39.16 37.43
C SER A 8 36.58 -37.78 37.44
N ASN A 9 37.10 -36.84 38.21
CA ASN A 9 36.63 -35.46 38.29
C ASN A 9 36.85 -34.71 36.94
N ASP A 10 37.97 -34.95 36.27
CA ASP A 10 38.25 -34.37 34.96
C ASP A 10 37.29 -34.91 33.90
N CYS A 11 36.94 -36.20 33.95
CA CYS A 11 35.93 -36.80 33.06
C CYS A 11 34.53 -36.22 33.31
N GLU A 12 34.10 -36.02 34.54
CA GLU A 12 32.83 -35.39 34.89
C GLU A 12 32.77 -33.93 34.39
N LEU A 13 33.86 -33.18 34.61
CA LEU A 13 33.96 -31.81 34.14
C LEU A 13 33.84 -31.69 32.61
N ILE A 14 34.52 -32.60 31.90
CA ILE A 14 34.46 -32.69 30.44
C ILE A 14 33.04 -33.05 29.98
N SER A 15 32.40 -34.04 30.62
CA SER A 15 31.03 -34.43 30.30
C SER A 15 30.03 -33.28 30.46
N VAL A 16 30.13 -32.51 31.54
CA VAL A 16 29.29 -31.31 31.76
C VAL A 16 29.56 -30.23 30.71
N ARG A 17 30.82 -30.07 30.31
CA ARG A 17 31.16 -29.09 29.25
C ARG A 17 30.63 -29.53 27.88
N ILE A 18 30.67 -30.81 27.57
CA ILE A 18 30.10 -31.39 26.33
C ILE A 18 28.59 -31.12 26.32
N ALA A 19 27.87 -31.55 27.35
CA ALA A 19 26.41 -31.33 27.45
C ALA A 19 26.04 -29.84 27.27
N LYS A 20 26.77 -28.95 27.94
CA LYS A 20 26.53 -27.50 27.78
C LYS A 20 26.79 -26.95 26.37
N THR A 21 27.78 -27.55 25.66
CA THR A 21 28.04 -27.14 24.27
C THR A 21 27.02 -27.74 23.29
N GLU A 22 26.53 -28.95 23.55
CA GLU A 22 25.43 -29.55 22.80
C GLU A 22 24.15 -28.74 22.93
N ASP A 23 23.73 -28.36 24.14
CA ASP A 23 22.57 -27.51 24.38
C ASP A 23 22.68 -26.14 23.64
N LYS A 24 23.88 -25.54 23.69
CA LYS A 24 24.12 -24.29 22.95
C LYS A 24 24.04 -24.48 21.44
N LEU A 25 24.60 -25.58 20.93
CA LEU A 25 24.56 -25.87 19.51
C LEU A 25 23.13 -26.10 19.04
N GLU A 26 22.35 -26.89 19.78
CA GLU A 26 20.94 -27.15 19.47
C GLU A 26 20.11 -25.87 19.48
N SER A 27 20.27 -25.01 20.49
CA SER A 27 19.59 -23.71 20.57
C SER A 27 19.99 -22.80 19.42
N THR A 28 21.26 -22.81 18.99
CA THR A 28 21.74 -22.03 17.86
C THR A 28 21.16 -22.52 16.54
N ILE A 29 21.10 -23.83 16.32
CA ILE A 29 20.48 -24.43 15.13
C ILE A 29 19.02 -24.07 15.04
N LYS A 30 18.28 -24.14 16.16
CA LYS A 30 16.88 -23.76 16.21
C LYS A 30 16.67 -22.28 15.87
N SER A 31 17.50 -21.40 16.44
CA SER A 31 17.46 -19.97 16.15
C SER A 31 17.77 -19.65 14.69
N LEU A 32 18.75 -20.33 14.08
CA LEU A 32 19.05 -20.18 12.66
C LEU A 32 17.92 -20.68 11.76
N GLY A 33 17.22 -21.75 12.15
CA GLY A 33 16.02 -22.21 11.45
C GLY A 33 14.92 -21.17 11.45
N SER A 34 14.62 -20.60 12.62
CA SER A 34 13.63 -19.53 12.78
C SER A 34 13.97 -18.29 11.94
N LEU A 35 15.24 -17.85 11.94
CA LEU A 35 15.70 -16.71 11.14
C LEU A 35 15.49 -16.92 9.63
N LYS A 36 15.72 -18.13 9.13
CA LYS A 36 15.49 -18.47 7.72
C LYS A 36 14.01 -18.43 7.36
N GLU A 37 13.14 -18.93 8.24
CA GLU A 37 11.68 -18.87 8.04
C GLU A 37 11.18 -17.43 8.01
N ASP A 38 11.68 -16.58 8.91
CA ASP A 38 11.31 -15.17 8.96
C ASP A 38 11.78 -14.41 7.72
N GLU A 39 13.02 -14.68 7.26
CA GLU A 39 13.52 -14.12 6.00
C GLU A 39 12.66 -14.55 4.80
N TYR A 40 12.33 -15.84 4.71
CA TYR A 40 11.49 -16.37 3.64
C TYR A 40 10.11 -15.68 3.62
N ARG A 41 9.47 -15.58 4.79
CA ARG A 41 8.17 -14.89 4.95
C ARG A 41 8.24 -13.41 4.51
N ALA A 42 9.30 -12.71 4.88
CA ALA A 42 9.49 -11.32 4.48
C ALA A 42 9.64 -11.17 2.95
N ARG A 43 10.29 -12.12 2.28
CA ARG A 43 10.40 -12.14 0.80
C ARG A 43 9.06 -12.40 0.12
N GLU A 44 8.23 -13.28 0.66
CA GLU A 44 6.86 -13.49 0.18
C GLU A 44 6.02 -12.22 0.33
N GLN A 45 6.05 -11.60 1.52
CA GLN A 45 5.34 -10.33 1.77
C GLN A 45 5.82 -9.21 0.85
N LEU A 46 7.11 -9.11 0.57
CA LEU A 46 7.63 -8.14 -0.41
C LEU A 46 7.05 -8.38 -1.81
N THR A 47 6.86 -9.63 -2.21
CA THR A 47 6.24 -9.98 -3.49
C THR A 47 4.78 -9.54 -3.54
N GLU A 48 4.02 -9.76 -2.46
CA GLU A 48 2.64 -9.30 -2.32
C GLU A 48 2.56 -7.76 -2.39
N ILE A 49 3.42 -7.06 -1.66
CA ILE A 49 3.50 -5.58 -1.66
C ILE A 49 3.76 -5.03 -3.07
N ARG A 50 4.67 -5.66 -3.82
CA ARG A 50 4.94 -5.30 -5.22
C ARG A 50 3.74 -5.52 -6.13
N THR A 51 2.98 -6.57 -5.90
CA THR A 51 1.75 -6.86 -6.65
C THR A 51 0.72 -5.76 -6.40
N ILE A 52 0.47 -5.40 -5.13
CA ILE A 52 -0.45 -4.30 -4.77
C ILE A 52 -0.02 -2.97 -5.41
N LEU A 53 1.28 -2.66 -5.42
CA LEU A 53 1.80 -1.47 -6.08
C LEU A 53 1.51 -1.49 -7.60
N THR A 54 1.66 -2.65 -8.22
CA THR A 54 1.38 -2.83 -9.66
C THR A 54 -0.10 -2.64 -9.94
N ASP A 55 -0.97 -3.19 -9.11
CA ASP A 55 -2.43 -3.07 -9.23
C ASP A 55 -2.88 -1.62 -9.03
N ALA A 56 -2.30 -0.89 -8.06
CA ALA A 56 -2.57 0.53 -7.88
C ALA A 56 -2.26 1.36 -9.13
N LYS A 57 -1.12 1.09 -9.77
CA LYS A 57 -0.74 1.74 -11.04
C LYS A 57 -1.63 1.33 -12.20
N ALA A 58 -2.01 0.06 -12.28
CA ALA A 58 -2.88 -0.46 -13.32
C ALA A 58 -4.28 0.18 -13.26
N LYS A 59 -4.83 0.37 -12.05
CA LYS A 59 -6.10 1.10 -11.87
C LYS A 59 -6.07 2.49 -12.48
N ILE A 60 -5.05 3.28 -12.14
CA ILE A 60 -4.89 4.64 -12.69
C ILE A 60 -4.79 4.61 -14.21
N LYS A 61 -4.02 3.67 -14.76
CA LYS A 61 -3.83 3.55 -16.20
C LYS A 61 -5.10 3.14 -16.95
N SER A 62 -5.90 2.23 -16.35
CA SER A 62 -7.13 1.73 -16.98
C SER A 62 -8.20 2.81 -17.15
N TYR A 63 -8.28 3.74 -16.21
CA TYR A 63 -9.26 4.84 -16.22
C TYR A 63 -8.88 6.04 -17.09
N LYS A 64 -7.66 6.05 -17.67
CA LYS A 64 -7.16 7.15 -18.53
C LYS A 64 -7.38 8.54 -17.90
N ILE A 65 -7.10 8.67 -16.59
CA ILE A 65 -7.25 9.93 -15.86
C ILE A 65 -6.40 11.01 -16.55
N PRO A 66 -6.99 12.18 -16.95
CA PRO A 66 -6.28 13.18 -17.74
C PRO A 66 -5.09 13.79 -17.00
N VAL A 67 -5.26 14.08 -15.73
CA VAL A 67 -4.24 14.71 -14.88
C VAL A 67 -4.19 14.04 -13.52
N LEU A 68 -3.01 13.61 -13.12
CA LEU A 68 -2.79 13.07 -11.78
C LEU A 68 -2.43 14.19 -10.81
N PRO A 69 -3.09 14.26 -9.65
CA PRO A 69 -2.79 15.29 -8.65
C PRO A 69 -1.41 15.06 -8.01
N LYS A 70 -0.79 16.12 -7.53
CA LYS A 70 0.59 16.09 -6.98
C LYS A 70 0.75 15.10 -5.82
N ASN A 71 -0.26 14.98 -4.97
CA ASN A 71 -0.24 14.05 -3.84
C ASN A 71 -0.09 12.58 -4.29
N TYR A 72 -0.65 12.19 -5.45
CA TYR A 72 -0.46 10.84 -5.99
C TYR A 72 1.03 10.52 -6.24
N PHE A 73 1.78 11.47 -6.79
CA PHE A 73 3.20 11.26 -7.06
C PHE A 73 4.04 11.20 -5.78
N VAL A 74 3.64 11.94 -4.74
CA VAL A 74 4.28 11.86 -3.42
C VAL A 74 4.08 10.47 -2.82
N GLU A 75 2.83 10.01 -2.73
CA GLU A 75 2.51 8.68 -2.22
C GLU A 75 3.17 7.55 -3.04
N LEU A 76 3.25 7.71 -4.36
CA LEU A 76 3.94 6.76 -5.23
C LEU A 76 5.45 6.72 -4.94
N SER A 77 6.06 7.87 -4.66
CA SER A 77 7.48 7.94 -4.31
C SER A 77 7.75 7.29 -2.95
N GLU A 78 6.92 7.59 -1.94
CA GLU A 78 7.01 7.00 -0.61
C GLU A 78 6.82 5.48 -0.65
N ALA A 79 5.83 4.98 -1.41
CA ALA A 79 5.61 3.55 -1.58
C ALA A 79 6.80 2.83 -2.24
N LYS A 80 7.43 3.45 -3.24
CA LYS A 80 8.65 2.91 -3.86
C LYS A 80 9.83 2.90 -2.91
N GLU A 81 10.00 3.96 -2.14
CA GLU A 81 11.06 4.08 -1.15
C GLU A 81 10.90 3.03 -0.05
N GLY A 82 9.69 2.82 0.47
CA GLY A 82 9.40 1.75 1.43
C GLY A 82 9.77 0.37 0.91
N ILE A 83 9.48 0.06 -0.36
CA ILE A 83 9.91 -1.20 -0.99
C ILE A 83 11.45 -1.30 -1.07
N ASN A 84 12.13 -0.22 -1.43
CA ASN A 84 13.60 -0.21 -1.50
C ASN A 84 14.24 -0.39 -0.11
N GLU A 85 13.63 0.17 0.93
CA GLU A 85 14.09 -0.02 2.31
C GLU A 85 13.95 -1.49 2.77
N ILE A 86 12.88 -2.19 2.39
CA ILE A 86 12.73 -3.63 2.65
C ILE A 86 13.84 -4.42 1.96
N ILE A 87 14.11 -4.12 0.69
CA ILE A 87 15.18 -4.78 -0.08
C ILE A 87 16.53 -4.54 0.58
N ALA A 88 16.82 -3.28 0.94
CA ALA A 88 18.06 -2.92 1.61
C ALA A 88 18.24 -3.65 2.95
N GLU A 89 17.16 -3.86 3.70
CA GLU A 89 17.21 -4.61 4.96
C GLU A 89 17.46 -6.10 4.73
N LEU A 90 16.84 -6.69 3.69
CA LEU A 90 17.06 -8.10 3.30
C LEU A 90 18.49 -8.37 2.80
N ASP A 91 19.18 -7.36 2.29
CA ASP A 91 20.56 -7.47 1.78
C ASP A 91 21.62 -7.30 2.90
N LYS A 92 21.24 -6.82 4.08
CA LYS A 92 22.15 -6.70 5.23
C LYS A 92 22.60 -8.07 5.75
N LYS A 93 23.82 -8.13 6.25
CA LYS A 93 24.37 -9.32 6.92
C LYS A 93 25.08 -8.91 8.21
N PRO A 94 24.61 -9.32 9.38
CA PRO A 94 23.42 -10.16 9.62
C PRO A 94 22.10 -9.39 9.44
N ILE A 95 21.03 -10.12 9.10
CA ILE A 95 19.67 -9.57 9.06
C ILE A 95 19.16 -9.43 10.50
N VAL A 96 18.64 -8.25 10.85
CA VAL A 96 17.93 -8.00 12.12
C VAL A 96 16.44 -8.14 11.87
N ILE A 97 15.83 -9.22 12.32
CA ILE A 97 14.43 -9.59 12.02
C ILE A 97 13.44 -8.53 12.51
N SER A 98 13.66 -7.91 13.68
CA SER A 98 12.79 -6.84 14.18
C SER A 98 12.75 -5.63 13.23
N ASP A 99 13.91 -5.24 12.70
CA ASP A 99 14.03 -4.12 11.78
C ASP A 99 13.41 -4.47 10.43
N LEU A 100 13.65 -5.69 9.94
CA LEU A 100 13.05 -6.20 8.71
C LEU A 100 11.51 -6.21 8.80
N ASN A 101 10.93 -6.74 9.88
CA ASN A 101 9.48 -6.75 10.08
C ASN A 101 8.92 -5.33 10.11
N THR A 102 9.57 -4.41 10.82
CA THR A 102 9.16 -2.99 10.87
C THR A 102 9.17 -2.37 9.46
N ARG A 103 10.19 -2.65 8.64
CA ARG A 103 10.26 -2.14 7.25
C ARG A 103 9.19 -2.77 6.36
N VAL A 104 8.90 -4.06 6.52
CA VAL A 104 7.83 -4.74 5.77
C VAL A 104 6.48 -4.16 6.12
N ASP A 105 6.17 -3.95 7.38
CA ASP A 105 4.90 -3.36 7.82
C ASP A 105 4.75 -1.92 7.29
N THR A 106 5.80 -1.09 7.45
CA THR A 106 5.79 0.29 6.92
C THR A 106 5.61 0.32 5.40
N GLY A 107 6.36 -0.51 4.66
CA GLY A 107 6.25 -0.58 3.20
C GLY A 107 4.88 -1.06 2.73
N ARG A 108 4.27 -2.01 3.46
CA ARG A 108 2.89 -2.45 3.21
C ARG A 108 1.90 -1.33 3.39
N ASP A 109 1.97 -0.59 4.51
CA ASP A 109 1.06 0.51 4.80
C ASP A 109 1.14 1.62 3.74
N LEU A 110 2.35 1.99 3.31
CA LEU A 110 2.56 2.97 2.25
C LEU A 110 1.95 2.54 0.92
N VAL A 111 2.11 1.28 0.55
CA VAL A 111 1.54 0.75 -0.70
C VAL A 111 0.02 0.62 -0.62
N LEU A 112 -0.55 0.21 0.51
CA LEU A 112 -1.99 0.16 0.73
C LEU A 112 -2.62 1.56 0.69
N LYS A 113 -1.95 2.57 1.27
CA LYS A 113 -2.35 3.98 1.19
C LYS A 113 -2.43 4.45 -0.26
N LEU A 114 -1.39 4.16 -1.06
CA LEU A 114 -1.39 4.47 -2.49
C LEU A 114 -2.52 3.74 -3.26
N TYR A 115 -2.76 2.46 -2.94
CA TYR A 115 -3.84 1.69 -3.56
C TYR A 115 -5.21 2.29 -3.27
N THR A 116 -5.45 2.67 -2.02
CA THR A 116 -6.68 3.34 -1.59
C THR A 116 -6.85 4.68 -2.32
N LEU A 117 -5.79 5.51 -2.35
CA LEU A 117 -5.79 6.78 -3.07
C LEU A 117 -6.07 6.57 -4.58
N SER A 118 -5.46 5.56 -5.20
CA SER A 118 -5.70 5.22 -6.60
C SER A 118 -7.16 4.83 -6.86
N SER A 119 -7.76 4.06 -5.96
CA SER A 119 -9.16 3.63 -6.05
C SER A 119 -10.14 4.80 -5.87
N GLU A 120 -9.89 5.67 -4.90
CA GLU A 120 -10.70 6.86 -4.67
C GLU A 120 -10.60 7.85 -5.83
N LEU A 121 -9.40 8.04 -6.37
CA LEU A 121 -9.15 8.95 -7.48
C LEU A 121 -9.89 8.49 -8.74
N THR A 122 -9.80 7.20 -9.08
CA THR A 122 -10.49 6.63 -10.24
C THR A 122 -12.00 6.68 -10.08
N LYS A 123 -12.52 6.35 -8.89
CA LYS A 123 -13.96 6.44 -8.59
C LYS A 123 -14.46 7.89 -8.69
N THR A 124 -13.74 8.83 -8.10
CA THR A 124 -14.15 10.26 -8.09
C THR A 124 -14.08 10.87 -9.49
N ALA A 125 -13.03 10.57 -10.27
CA ALA A 125 -12.90 11.03 -11.65
C ALA A 125 -14.03 10.48 -12.53
N GLY A 126 -14.32 9.17 -12.43
CA GLY A 126 -15.39 8.56 -13.19
C GLY A 126 -16.78 9.12 -12.84
N LEU A 127 -17.04 9.34 -11.56
CA LEU A 127 -18.29 9.97 -11.11
C LEU A 127 -18.39 11.43 -11.56
N ALA A 128 -17.30 12.19 -11.55
CA ALA A 128 -17.27 13.57 -12.02
C ALA A 128 -17.56 13.65 -13.53
N GLU A 129 -16.91 12.80 -14.32
CA GLU A 129 -17.17 12.69 -15.75
C GLU A 129 -18.63 12.34 -16.04
N MET A 130 -19.16 11.30 -15.38
CA MET A 130 -20.56 10.90 -15.51
C MET A 130 -21.52 12.02 -15.14
N ALA A 131 -21.25 12.75 -14.04
CA ALA A 131 -22.07 13.87 -13.61
C ALA A 131 -22.07 15.01 -14.63
N ILE A 132 -20.91 15.37 -15.19
CA ILE A 132 -20.79 16.39 -16.25
C ILE A 132 -21.57 15.97 -17.50
N VAL A 133 -21.39 14.72 -17.96
CA VAL A 133 -22.10 14.16 -19.12
C VAL A 133 -23.62 14.18 -18.88
N TYR A 134 -24.05 13.78 -17.68
CA TYR A 134 -25.47 13.82 -17.32
C TYR A 134 -26.02 15.25 -17.30
N ALA A 135 -25.27 16.21 -16.75
CA ALA A 135 -25.67 17.58 -16.61
C ALA A 135 -25.74 18.33 -17.95
N ASN A 136 -24.99 17.89 -18.97
CA ASN A 136 -25.00 18.49 -20.31
C ASN A 136 -26.42 18.55 -20.93
N ARG A 137 -27.32 17.63 -20.58
CA ARG A 137 -28.73 17.67 -21.05
C ARG A 137 -29.49 18.95 -20.63
N TYR A 138 -29.04 19.57 -19.55
CA TYR A 138 -29.67 20.79 -19.00
C TYR A 138 -28.98 22.08 -19.46
N ARG A 139 -27.86 21.99 -20.17
CA ARG A 139 -26.99 23.09 -20.58
C ARG A 139 -27.73 24.17 -21.41
N SER A 140 -28.57 23.72 -22.35
CA SER A 140 -29.35 24.63 -23.21
C SER A 140 -30.57 25.21 -22.52
N SER A 141 -31.10 24.56 -21.50
CA SER A 141 -32.33 24.95 -20.82
C SER A 141 -32.10 25.87 -19.63
N TYR A 142 -30.90 25.84 -19.05
CA TYR A 142 -30.55 26.60 -17.84
C TYR A 142 -29.20 27.28 -18.01
N LYS A 143 -29.24 28.63 -18.15
CA LYS A 143 -28.01 29.43 -18.31
C LYS A 143 -27.01 29.26 -17.15
N GLU A 144 -27.49 29.10 -15.92
CA GLU A 144 -26.66 28.84 -14.75
C GLU A 144 -25.94 27.49 -14.87
N MET A 145 -26.56 26.49 -15.51
CA MET A 145 -25.95 25.19 -15.73
C MET A 145 -24.75 25.28 -16.68
N ASP A 146 -24.85 26.05 -17.75
CA ASP A 146 -23.75 26.26 -18.69
C ASP A 146 -22.52 26.85 -18.00
N MET A 147 -22.68 27.93 -17.23
CA MET A 147 -21.58 28.53 -16.46
C MET A 147 -20.98 27.55 -15.40
N THR A 148 -21.85 26.76 -14.78
CA THR A 148 -21.42 25.81 -13.76
C THR A 148 -20.62 24.67 -14.38
N LEU A 149 -21.06 24.16 -15.54
CA LEU A 149 -20.36 23.11 -16.27
C LEU A 149 -19.00 23.56 -16.82
N GLU A 150 -18.90 24.80 -17.33
CA GLU A 150 -17.59 25.35 -17.72
C GLU A 150 -16.61 25.37 -16.54
N LYS A 151 -17.08 25.72 -15.35
CA LYS A 151 -16.25 25.69 -14.14
C LYS A 151 -15.88 24.26 -13.76
N ALA A 152 -16.84 23.34 -13.74
CA ALA A 152 -16.61 21.94 -13.39
C ALA A 152 -15.66 21.25 -14.37
N GLU A 153 -15.78 21.55 -15.67
CA GLU A 153 -14.87 21.05 -16.72
C GLU A 153 -13.43 21.56 -16.50
N LYS A 154 -13.25 22.84 -16.13
CA LYS A 154 -11.93 23.39 -15.78
C LYS A 154 -11.33 22.73 -14.54
N GLU A 155 -12.15 22.51 -13.51
CA GLU A 155 -11.75 21.80 -12.29
C GLU A 155 -11.36 20.34 -12.62
N PHE A 156 -12.11 19.66 -13.48
CA PHE A 156 -11.81 18.32 -13.96
C PHE A 156 -10.48 18.26 -14.72
N LEU A 157 -10.26 19.17 -15.66
CA LEU A 157 -9.04 19.24 -16.46
C LEU A 157 -7.81 19.67 -15.66
N SER A 158 -8.01 20.31 -14.50
CA SER A 158 -6.91 20.61 -13.57
C SER A 158 -6.58 19.47 -12.61
N GLY A 159 -7.35 18.38 -12.63
CA GLY A 159 -7.18 17.22 -11.75
C GLY A 159 -7.89 17.33 -10.39
N ASP A 160 -8.71 18.36 -10.19
CA ASP A 160 -9.52 18.55 -8.98
C ASP A 160 -10.90 17.88 -9.14
N TYR A 161 -10.87 16.55 -9.28
CA TYR A 161 -12.07 15.74 -9.58
C TYR A 161 -13.14 15.83 -8.50
N LYS A 162 -12.74 15.92 -7.23
CA LYS A 162 -13.68 16.05 -6.12
C LYS A 162 -14.47 17.34 -6.22
N LYS A 163 -13.79 18.45 -6.47
CA LYS A 163 -14.42 19.77 -6.60
C LYS A 163 -15.29 19.84 -7.84
N SER A 164 -14.83 19.30 -8.96
CA SER A 164 -15.62 19.18 -10.19
C SER A 164 -16.91 18.41 -9.95
N LEU A 165 -16.84 17.26 -9.26
CA LEU A 165 -17.99 16.46 -8.88
C LEU A 165 -18.96 17.24 -7.99
N GLU A 166 -18.46 17.87 -6.92
CA GLU A 166 -19.26 18.69 -6.00
C GLU A 166 -19.94 19.86 -6.71
N THR A 167 -19.22 20.58 -7.56
CA THR A 167 -19.73 21.69 -8.37
C THR A 167 -20.89 21.24 -9.25
N THR A 168 -20.73 20.12 -9.95
CA THR A 168 -21.76 19.57 -10.85
C THR A 168 -22.96 19.04 -10.09
N LEU A 169 -22.74 18.27 -9.03
CA LEU A 169 -23.82 17.68 -8.22
C LEU A 169 -24.67 18.75 -7.51
N ASN A 170 -24.05 19.82 -7.02
CA ASN A 170 -24.77 20.91 -6.39
C ASN A 170 -25.72 21.62 -7.38
N ALA A 171 -25.30 21.80 -8.64
CA ALA A 171 -26.16 22.37 -9.68
C ALA A 171 -27.26 21.37 -10.09
N LEU A 172 -26.94 20.13 -10.31
CA LEU A 172 -27.89 19.07 -10.65
C LEU A 172 -28.97 18.89 -9.58
N ASN A 173 -28.58 18.89 -8.31
CA ASN A 173 -29.49 18.66 -7.19
C ASN A 173 -30.55 19.78 -7.02
N ARG A 174 -30.31 20.99 -7.56
CA ARG A 174 -31.28 22.07 -7.62
C ARG A 174 -32.37 21.79 -8.66
N ILE A 175 -32.02 21.08 -9.74
CA ILE A 175 -32.96 20.77 -10.85
C ILE A 175 -33.63 19.42 -10.57
N GLU A 176 -32.85 18.41 -10.13
CA GLU A 176 -33.31 17.06 -9.86
C GLU A 176 -32.85 16.61 -8.48
N PRO A 177 -33.62 16.85 -7.42
CA PRO A 177 -33.30 16.44 -6.07
C PRO A 177 -33.07 14.92 -5.96
N GLY A 178 -31.96 14.53 -5.32
CA GLY A 178 -31.61 13.12 -5.15
C GLY A 178 -30.84 12.45 -6.30
N ILE A 179 -30.44 13.23 -7.32
CA ILE A 179 -29.66 12.74 -8.47
C ILE A 179 -28.35 12.07 -8.07
N HIS A 180 -27.72 12.50 -6.98
CA HIS A 180 -26.48 11.93 -6.47
C HIS A 180 -26.59 10.42 -6.23
N LYS A 181 -27.67 9.95 -5.62
CA LYS A 181 -27.89 8.51 -5.37
C LYS A 181 -28.05 7.74 -6.67
N LYS A 182 -28.76 8.31 -7.66
CA LYS A 182 -28.93 7.68 -8.98
C LYS A 182 -27.62 7.53 -9.73
N LEU A 183 -26.76 8.55 -9.72
CA LEU A 183 -25.47 8.54 -10.39
C LEU A 183 -24.51 7.54 -9.74
N ILE A 184 -24.46 7.46 -8.41
CA ILE A 184 -23.64 6.45 -7.71
C ILE A 184 -24.13 5.04 -8.06
N SER A 185 -25.43 4.78 -7.98
CA SER A 185 -25.98 3.47 -8.31
C SER A 185 -25.72 3.06 -9.76
N ALA A 186 -25.77 4.02 -10.70
CA ALA A 186 -25.46 3.78 -12.10
C ALA A 186 -23.94 3.59 -12.37
N PHE A 187 -23.09 4.13 -11.52
CA PHE A 187 -21.62 3.96 -11.62
C PHE A 187 -21.15 2.60 -11.07
N GLU A 188 -21.88 2.05 -10.10
CA GLU A 188 -21.54 0.79 -9.42
C GLU A 188 -22.19 -0.44 -10.09
N SER A 189 -23.08 -0.23 -11.07
CA SER A 189 -23.73 -1.28 -11.87
C SER A 189 -22.95 -1.63 -13.14
#